data_bd9997b1ae79756f43a56c111066dfe7
#
_entry.id   bd9997b1ae79756f43a56c111066dfe7
#
_cell.length_a   1.000
_cell.length_b   1.000
_cell.length_c   1.000
_cell.angle_alpha   90.00
_cell.angle_beta   90.00
_cell.angle_gamma   90.00
#
_symmetry.space_group_name_H-M   'P 1'
#
loop_
_entity.id
_entity.type
_entity.pdbx_description
1 polymer ?
#
loop_
_entity_poly.entity_id
_entity_poly.type
_entity_poly.pdbx_seq_one_letter_code
_entity_poly.pdbx_strand_id
1 'polypeptide(L)'
;LEGGVGALAVASGQAASAYAIQNIAKKGDNIVASSHLYGGTYNQFKNPMSDMGIEVRFVDPSDPNNFAEATDENTRAYYGEVLPNPSFEVFPISEVAEIGRPLGIPLIVDNTAAPVICKPFDHGAAVLIHSTTKFIGGHGTSIGGIIVDSGNFDWEAFPDRQPALNTPDPSYGGAVWTEAVKPLGPIAYILKARTTILRDMGAAMSPFNAFMFIQGLET
;
A
#
# COMPACT_ATOMS: atom_id res chain seq x y z
N LEU A 1 12.76 -2.55 10.10
CA LEU A 1 12.12 -1.44 10.80
C LEU A 1 10.67 -1.80 11.16
N GLU A 2 9.86 -2.15 10.17
CA GLU A 2 8.42 -2.42 10.34
C GLU A 2 8.07 -3.89 10.62
N GLY A 3 9.01 -4.83 10.44
CA GLY A 3 8.77 -6.26 10.70
C GLY A 3 8.06 -7.02 9.57
N GLY A 4 8.03 -6.47 8.36
CA GLY A 4 7.44 -7.14 7.20
C GLY A 4 8.31 -8.25 6.62
N VAL A 5 7.69 -9.12 5.79
CA VAL A 5 8.37 -10.25 5.12
C VAL A 5 9.15 -9.82 3.88
N GLY A 6 8.83 -8.67 3.29
CA GLY A 6 9.50 -8.12 2.13
C GLY A 6 9.22 -6.65 1.93
N ALA A 7 10.13 -5.96 1.22
CA ALA A 7 9.99 -4.55 0.93
C ALA A 7 10.45 -4.22 -0.50
N LEU A 8 9.88 -3.16 -1.07
CA LEU A 8 10.19 -2.66 -2.40
C LEU A 8 10.47 -1.16 -2.35
N ALA A 9 11.73 -0.79 -2.58
CA ALA A 9 12.13 0.61 -2.71
C ALA A 9 11.72 1.18 -4.07
N VAL A 10 11.14 2.38 -4.06
CA VAL A 10 10.64 3.09 -5.24
C VAL A 10 11.07 4.56 -5.22
N ALA A 11 10.89 5.26 -6.34
CA ALA A 11 11.44 6.59 -6.55
C ALA A 11 10.81 7.70 -5.67
N SER A 12 9.63 7.49 -5.10
CA SER A 12 8.95 8.48 -4.25
C SER A 12 7.84 7.85 -3.42
N GLY A 13 7.35 8.55 -2.40
CA GLY A 13 6.15 8.15 -1.66
C GLY A 13 4.91 8.06 -2.55
N GLN A 14 4.74 8.99 -3.51
CA GLN A 14 3.63 8.94 -4.46
C GLN A 14 3.71 7.71 -5.36
N ALA A 15 4.91 7.29 -5.79
CA ALA A 15 5.08 6.04 -6.51
C ALA A 15 4.75 4.83 -5.63
N ALA A 16 5.08 4.88 -4.33
CA ALA A 16 4.73 3.82 -3.40
C ALA A 16 3.20 3.66 -3.27
N SER A 17 2.47 4.76 -3.06
CA SER A 17 1.00 4.74 -2.97
C SER A 17 0.37 4.23 -4.26
N ALA A 18 0.81 4.75 -5.42
CA ALA A 18 0.30 4.32 -6.72
C ALA A 18 0.54 2.82 -6.97
N TYR A 19 1.77 2.36 -6.77
CA TYR A 19 2.14 0.97 -7.05
C TYR A 19 1.51 -0.02 -6.07
N ALA A 20 1.35 0.37 -4.80
CA ALA A 20 0.66 -0.46 -3.82
C ALA A 20 -0.79 -0.76 -4.26
N ILE A 21 -1.49 0.22 -4.82
CA ILE A 21 -2.87 0.07 -5.30
C ILE A 21 -2.90 -0.64 -6.66
N GLN A 22 -2.11 -0.18 -7.65
CA GLN A 22 -2.09 -0.76 -9.00
C GLN A 22 -1.65 -2.23 -9.02
N ASN A 23 -0.96 -2.69 -7.99
CA ASN A 23 -0.58 -4.09 -7.83
C ASN A 23 -1.78 -5.03 -7.68
N ILE A 24 -2.91 -4.52 -7.17
CA ILE A 24 -4.11 -5.32 -6.86
C ILE A 24 -5.40 -4.77 -7.48
N ALA A 25 -5.43 -3.51 -7.89
CA ALA A 25 -6.58 -2.86 -8.51
C ALA A 25 -6.29 -2.46 -9.95
N LYS A 26 -7.31 -2.55 -10.81
CA LYS A 26 -7.27 -2.20 -12.23
C LYS A 26 -8.52 -1.42 -12.62
N LYS A 27 -8.60 -1.00 -13.88
CA LYS A 27 -9.80 -0.34 -14.43
C LYS A 27 -11.08 -1.13 -14.11
N GLY A 28 -12.04 -0.45 -13.49
CA GLY A 28 -13.32 -1.01 -13.05
C GLY A 28 -13.34 -1.44 -11.59
N ASP A 29 -12.18 -1.52 -10.94
CA ASP A 29 -12.08 -1.74 -9.50
C ASP A 29 -12.16 -0.42 -8.72
N ASN A 30 -12.39 -0.51 -7.41
CA ASN A 30 -12.32 0.63 -6.51
C ASN A 30 -11.52 0.32 -5.25
N ILE A 31 -11.15 1.37 -4.55
CA ILE A 31 -10.65 1.34 -3.17
C ILE A 31 -11.47 2.30 -2.32
N VAL A 32 -11.54 2.02 -1.02
CA VAL A 32 -12.10 2.96 -0.03
C VAL A 32 -10.95 3.59 0.74
N ALA A 33 -10.86 4.90 0.72
CA ALA A 33 -9.78 5.64 1.33
C ALA A 33 -10.30 6.64 2.37
N SER A 34 -9.52 6.86 3.43
CA SER A 34 -9.77 7.99 4.33
C SER A 34 -9.84 9.30 3.55
N SER A 35 -10.76 10.18 3.91
CA SER A 35 -10.78 11.57 3.41
C SER A 35 -9.68 12.43 4.02
N HIS A 36 -9.11 11.99 5.15
CA HIS A 36 -7.99 12.64 5.84
C HIS A 36 -6.68 12.03 5.31
N LEU A 37 -6.10 12.67 4.31
CA LEU A 37 -4.86 12.26 3.65
C LEU A 37 -3.97 13.47 3.40
N TYR A 38 -2.69 13.24 3.23
CA TYR A 38 -1.77 14.21 2.65
C TYR A 38 -2.32 14.71 1.30
N GLY A 39 -2.27 16.03 1.09
CA GLY A 39 -2.89 16.65 -0.09
C GLY A 39 -2.41 16.07 -1.43
N GLY A 40 -1.15 15.61 -1.50
CA GLY A 40 -0.61 14.95 -2.69
C GLY A 40 -1.26 13.59 -2.94
N THR A 41 -1.46 12.79 -1.89
CA THR A 41 -2.13 11.48 -1.96
C THR A 41 -3.60 11.66 -2.33
N TYR A 42 -4.29 12.60 -1.68
CA TYR A 42 -5.68 12.91 -2.02
C TYR A 42 -5.84 13.29 -3.50
N ASN A 43 -4.98 14.20 -3.98
CA ASN A 43 -5.00 14.61 -5.39
C ASN A 43 -4.69 13.46 -6.35
N GLN A 44 -3.71 12.62 -6.03
CA GLN A 44 -3.35 11.44 -6.84
C GLN A 44 -4.52 10.48 -6.96
N PHE A 45 -5.25 10.23 -5.87
CA PHE A 45 -6.39 9.34 -5.84
C PHE A 45 -7.59 9.91 -6.57
N LYS A 46 -7.87 11.20 -6.36
CA LYS A 46 -9.04 11.87 -6.96
C LYS A 46 -8.92 12.04 -8.47
N ASN A 47 -7.73 12.26 -9.00
CA ASN A 47 -7.53 12.59 -10.41
C ASN A 47 -6.77 11.47 -11.16
N PRO A 48 -5.42 11.34 -11.06
CA PRO A 48 -4.70 10.35 -11.88
C PRO A 48 -5.21 8.90 -11.72
N MET A 49 -5.58 8.49 -10.50
CA MET A 49 -6.08 7.13 -10.27
C MET A 49 -7.46 6.93 -10.93
N SER A 50 -8.33 7.95 -10.83
CA SER A 50 -9.63 7.96 -11.49
C SER A 50 -9.50 7.94 -13.02
N ASP A 51 -8.55 8.70 -13.59
CA ASP A 51 -8.27 8.70 -15.03
C ASP A 51 -7.79 7.32 -15.53
N MET A 52 -7.12 6.55 -14.67
CA MET A 52 -6.74 5.15 -14.94
C MET A 52 -7.93 4.18 -14.79
N GLY A 53 -9.09 4.67 -14.37
CA GLY A 53 -10.33 3.90 -14.21
C GLY A 53 -10.43 3.13 -12.90
N ILE A 54 -9.61 3.45 -11.92
CA ILE A 54 -9.74 2.97 -10.53
C ILE A 54 -10.49 4.03 -9.73
N GLU A 55 -11.70 3.70 -9.28
CA GLU A 55 -12.49 4.60 -8.45
C GLU A 55 -11.89 4.68 -7.04
N VAL A 56 -11.82 5.88 -6.46
CA VAL A 56 -11.46 6.05 -5.04
C VAL A 56 -12.64 6.68 -4.30
N ARG A 57 -13.18 5.96 -3.33
CA ARG A 57 -14.27 6.38 -2.47
C ARG A 57 -13.70 6.92 -1.17
N PHE A 58 -13.80 8.23 -1.00
CA PHE A 58 -13.32 8.89 0.21
C PHE A 58 -14.37 8.85 1.30
N VAL A 59 -13.99 8.41 2.49
CA VAL A 59 -14.86 8.32 3.68
C VAL A 59 -14.23 9.01 4.88
N ASP A 60 -15.07 9.48 5.78
CA ASP A 60 -14.63 10.04 7.06
C ASP A 60 -14.15 8.89 7.97
N PRO A 61 -12.85 8.88 8.37
CA PRO A 61 -12.29 7.82 9.20
C PRO A 61 -12.70 7.90 10.68
N SER A 62 -13.37 8.95 11.11
CA SER A 62 -13.85 9.11 12.50
C SER A 62 -14.88 8.04 12.88
N ASP A 63 -15.61 7.49 11.90
CA ASP A 63 -16.41 6.29 12.04
C ASP A 63 -15.88 5.18 11.11
N PRO A 64 -15.21 4.15 11.63
CA PRO A 64 -14.69 3.03 10.83
C PRO A 64 -15.76 2.31 9.99
N ASN A 65 -17.03 2.34 10.40
CA ASN A 65 -18.13 1.70 9.65
C ASN A 65 -18.33 2.33 8.26
N ASN A 66 -17.95 3.58 8.07
CA ASN A 66 -17.99 4.24 6.76
C ASN A 66 -17.20 3.47 5.69
N PHE A 67 -16.13 2.75 6.07
CA PHE A 67 -15.40 1.88 5.16
C PHE A 67 -16.25 0.69 4.69
N ALA A 68 -16.99 0.06 5.60
CA ALA A 68 -17.89 -1.04 5.25
C ALA A 68 -19.03 -0.55 4.35
N GLU A 69 -19.63 0.58 4.65
CA GLU A 69 -20.76 1.16 3.89
C GLU A 69 -20.38 1.54 2.46
N ALA A 70 -19.12 1.98 2.25
CA ALA A 70 -18.60 2.32 0.93
C ALA A 70 -18.07 1.12 0.13
N THR A 71 -18.09 -0.08 0.70
CA THR A 71 -17.56 -1.32 0.11
C THR A 71 -18.57 -1.99 -0.82
N ASP A 72 -18.09 -2.47 -1.97
CA ASP A 72 -18.83 -3.34 -2.88
C ASP A 72 -17.97 -4.51 -3.38
N GLU A 73 -18.45 -5.27 -4.37
CA GLU A 73 -17.76 -6.43 -4.94
C GLU A 73 -16.46 -6.06 -5.68
N ASN A 74 -16.31 -4.81 -6.11
CA ASN A 74 -15.14 -4.31 -6.84
C ASN A 74 -14.10 -3.65 -5.92
N THR A 75 -14.36 -3.57 -4.62
CA THR A 75 -13.42 -2.98 -3.66
C THR A 75 -12.23 -3.90 -3.44
N ARG A 76 -11.00 -3.41 -3.69
CA ARG A 76 -9.75 -4.20 -3.62
C ARG A 76 -8.90 -3.90 -2.40
N ALA A 77 -8.99 -2.69 -1.84
CA ALA A 77 -8.23 -2.29 -0.65
C ALA A 77 -8.93 -1.19 0.13
N TYR A 78 -8.57 -1.09 1.40
CA TYR A 78 -8.74 0.11 2.22
C TYR A 78 -7.42 0.87 2.31
N TYR A 79 -7.49 2.19 2.45
CA TYR A 79 -6.31 3.04 2.53
C TYR A 79 -6.46 4.14 3.59
N GLY A 80 -5.41 4.34 4.40
CA GLY A 80 -5.34 5.43 5.38
C GLY A 80 -3.91 5.86 5.66
N GLU A 81 -3.77 6.99 6.36
CA GLU A 81 -2.48 7.49 6.86
C GLU A 81 -2.52 7.50 8.38
N VAL A 82 -1.46 7.01 9.05
CA VAL A 82 -1.40 6.92 10.52
C VAL A 82 -1.64 8.29 11.17
N LEU A 83 -0.96 9.32 10.64
CA LEU A 83 -1.09 10.71 11.05
C LEU A 83 -1.18 11.59 9.79
N PRO A 84 -2.37 11.83 9.26
CA PRO A 84 -2.54 12.59 8.02
C PRO A 84 -2.19 14.06 8.20
N ASN A 85 -1.51 14.62 7.23
CA ASN A 85 -1.21 16.06 7.19
C ASN A 85 -2.27 16.77 6.33
N PRO A 86 -3.02 17.78 6.87
CA PRO A 86 -2.72 18.56 8.08
C PRO A 86 -3.56 18.22 9.32
N SER A 87 -4.50 17.27 9.27
CA SER A 87 -5.43 17.09 10.40
C SER A 87 -4.77 16.47 11.64
N PHE A 88 -3.77 15.59 11.46
CA PHE A 88 -3.08 14.85 12.53
C PHE A 88 -4.01 14.01 13.42
N GLU A 89 -5.20 13.69 12.96
CA GLU A 89 -6.10 12.78 13.64
C GLU A 89 -5.61 11.35 13.50
N VAL A 90 -5.49 10.63 14.60
CA VAL A 90 -4.99 9.25 14.58
C VAL A 90 -5.96 8.35 13.83
N PHE A 91 -5.48 7.68 12.79
CA PHE A 91 -6.29 6.78 11.98
C PHE A 91 -6.60 5.48 12.76
N PRO A 92 -7.86 5.00 12.79
CA PRO A 92 -8.29 3.81 13.54
C PRO A 92 -7.88 2.52 12.81
N ILE A 93 -6.58 2.18 12.83
CA ILE A 93 -5.99 1.08 12.04
C ILE A 93 -6.65 -0.26 12.37
N SER A 94 -6.77 -0.60 13.67
CA SER A 94 -7.29 -1.89 14.10
C SER A 94 -8.74 -2.09 13.67
N GLU A 95 -9.56 -1.09 13.91
CA GLU A 95 -11.00 -1.13 13.62
C GLU A 95 -11.25 -1.28 12.10
N VAL A 96 -10.53 -0.50 11.28
CA VAL A 96 -10.66 -0.59 9.81
C VAL A 96 -10.12 -1.92 9.28
N ALA A 97 -9.00 -2.41 9.83
CA ALA A 97 -8.44 -3.71 9.45
C ALA A 97 -9.40 -4.87 9.82
N GLU A 98 -10.04 -4.81 10.99
CA GLU A 98 -11.01 -5.80 11.44
C GLU A 98 -12.26 -5.85 10.54
N ILE A 99 -12.69 -4.70 10.01
CA ILE A 99 -13.79 -4.62 9.03
C ILE A 99 -13.38 -5.24 7.68
N GLY A 100 -12.18 -4.92 7.19
CA GLY A 100 -11.73 -5.38 5.87
C GLY A 100 -11.37 -6.87 5.80
N ARG A 101 -10.73 -7.39 6.85
CA ARG A 101 -10.19 -8.77 6.86
C ARG A 101 -11.21 -9.86 6.52
N PRO A 102 -12.41 -9.93 7.12
CA PRO A 102 -13.40 -10.96 6.79
C PRO A 102 -13.99 -10.79 5.39
N LEU A 103 -13.86 -9.62 4.79
CA LEU A 103 -14.29 -9.32 3.43
C LEU A 103 -13.21 -9.59 2.37
N GLY A 104 -12.00 -10.00 2.80
CA GLY A 104 -10.85 -10.19 1.91
C GLY A 104 -10.26 -8.88 1.39
N ILE A 105 -10.45 -7.78 2.13
CA ILE A 105 -9.96 -6.44 1.76
C ILE A 105 -8.77 -6.08 2.65
N PRO A 106 -7.55 -5.99 2.08
CA PRO A 106 -6.36 -5.57 2.81
C PRO A 106 -6.42 -4.08 3.15
N LEU A 107 -5.91 -3.73 4.33
CA LEU A 107 -5.65 -2.35 4.69
C LEU A 107 -4.22 -1.96 4.32
N ILE A 108 -4.09 -0.93 3.48
CA ILE A 108 -2.83 -0.28 3.13
C ILE A 108 -2.70 0.99 3.97
N VAL A 109 -1.58 1.15 4.68
CA VAL A 109 -1.37 2.28 5.58
C VAL A 109 -0.11 3.04 5.20
N ASP A 110 -0.22 4.35 5.07
CA ASP A 110 0.95 5.23 4.99
C ASP A 110 1.42 5.60 6.40
N ASN A 111 2.61 5.12 6.78
CA ASN A 111 3.24 5.37 8.07
C ASN A 111 4.37 6.43 7.99
N THR A 112 4.33 7.30 6.99
CA THR A 112 5.39 8.31 6.75
C THR A 112 5.62 9.21 7.95
N ALA A 113 4.56 9.61 8.67
CA ALA A 113 4.66 10.56 9.78
C ALA A 113 4.99 9.92 11.13
N ALA A 114 4.92 8.59 11.25
CA ALA A 114 5.12 7.90 12.53
C ALA A 114 6.03 6.65 12.43
N PRO A 115 7.15 6.67 11.65
CA PRO A 115 8.05 5.53 11.60
C PRO A 115 8.61 5.27 13.00
N VAL A 116 8.78 3.98 13.37
CA VAL A 116 9.26 3.53 14.68
C VAL A 116 8.26 3.74 15.83
N ILE A 117 7.49 4.84 15.80
CA ILE A 117 6.53 5.20 16.86
C ILE A 117 5.27 4.33 16.80
N CYS A 118 4.73 4.15 15.59
CA CYS A 118 3.61 3.26 15.32
C CYS A 118 4.09 2.06 14.51
N LYS A 119 3.59 0.86 14.85
CA LYS A 119 3.81 -0.37 14.08
C LYS A 119 2.47 -0.88 13.54
N PRO A 120 1.99 -0.36 12.39
CA PRO A 120 0.66 -0.67 11.88
C PRO A 120 0.41 -2.15 11.61
N PHE A 121 1.45 -2.97 11.41
CA PHE A 121 1.31 -4.41 11.27
C PHE A 121 0.80 -5.09 12.55
N ASP A 122 1.15 -4.58 13.73
CA ASP A 122 0.65 -5.06 15.01
C ASP A 122 -0.85 -4.74 15.19
N HIS A 123 -1.37 -3.81 14.39
CA HIS A 123 -2.76 -3.36 14.34
C HIS A 123 -3.55 -3.89 13.14
N GLY A 124 -2.99 -4.84 12.37
CA GLY A 124 -3.70 -5.53 11.32
C GLY A 124 -3.54 -4.97 9.90
N ALA A 125 -2.74 -3.94 9.68
CA ALA A 125 -2.40 -3.50 8.34
C ALA A 125 -1.74 -4.64 7.54
N ALA A 126 -2.11 -4.75 6.25
CA ALA A 126 -1.56 -5.75 5.34
C ALA A 126 -0.31 -5.25 4.62
N VAL A 127 -0.31 -3.98 4.25
CA VAL A 127 0.76 -3.33 3.50
C VAL A 127 1.03 -1.96 4.11
N LEU A 128 2.31 -1.62 4.23
CA LEU A 128 2.74 -0.28 4.62
C LEU A 128 3.44 0.42 3.47
N ILE A 129 3.31 1.73 3.47
CA ILE A 129 4.13 2.59 2.64
C ILE A 129 4.78 3.69 3.49
N HIS A 130 5.91 4.18 3.01
CA HIS A 130 6.54 5.40 3.51
C HIS A 130 7.02 6.26 2.35
N SER A 131 6.85 7.56 2.45
CA SER A 131 7.73 8.49 1.78
C SER A 131 9.06 8.52 2.56
N THR A 132 10.07 7.81 2.06
CA THR A 132 11.40 7.82 2.70
C THR A 132 12.06 9.19 2.63
N THR A 133 11.53 10.09 1.80
CA THR A 133 11.88 11.51 1.70
C THR A 133 11.79 12.25 3.05
N LYS A 134 10.90 11.80 3.95
CA LYS A 134 10.54 12.49 5.19
C LYS A 134 11.38 11.99 6.37
N PHE A 135 10.78 11.39 7.37
CA PHE A 135 11.44 11.02 8.62
C PHE A 135 12.50 9.93 8.46
N ILE A 136 12.33 8.98 7.52
CA ILE A 136 13.34 7.93 7.27
C ILE A 136 14.62 8.55 6.71
N GLY A 137 14.53 9.45 5.75
CA GLY A 137 15.68 10.17 5.23
C GLY A 137 16.21 11.23 6.19
N GLY A 138 15.34 11.91 6.90
CA GLY A 138 15.63 12.85 8.00
C GLY A 138 16.28 14.17 7.61
N HIS A 139 16.88 14.28 6.44
CA HIS A 139 17.77 15.39 6.06
C HIS A 139 17.25 16.25 4.88
N GLY A 140 16.14 15.86 4.24
CA GLY A 140 15.59 16.59 3.09
C GLY A 140 16.48 16.58 1.83
N THR A 141 17.43 15.66 1.75
CA THR A 141 18.45 15.61 0.69
C THR A 141 18.08 14.69 -0.47
N SER A 142 17.12 13.77 -0.27
CA SER A 142 16.79 12.74 -1.24
C SER A 142 15.30 12.46 -1.28
N ILE A 143 14.81 12.04 -2.44
CA ILE A 143 13.41 11.65 -2.65
C ILE A 143 13.35 10.14 -2.85
N GLY A 144 12.41 9.48 -2.17
CA GLY A 144 12.17 8.06 -2.30
C GLY A 144 10.90 7.60 -1.61
N GLY A 145 10.57 6.35 -1.81
CA GLY A 145 9.45 5.67 -1.17
C GLY A 145 9.76 4.20 -0.94
N ILE A 146 8.97 3.56 -0.12
CA ILE A 146 9.06 2.13 0.12
C ILE A 146 7.67 1.54 0.33
N ILE A 147 7.47 0.33 -0.18
CA ILE A 147 6.31 -0.52 0.08
C ILE A 147 6.79 -1.69 0.92
N VAL A 148 6.10 -2.01 2.00
CA VAL A 148 6.42 -3.14 2.88
C VAL A 148 5.21 -4.06 2.97
N ASP A 149 5.44 -5.35 2.73
CA ASP A 149 4.42 -6.40 2.86
C ASP A 149 4.53 -7.05 4.23
N SER A 150 3.43 -7.10 4.97
CA SER A 150 3.40 -7.75 6.29
C SER A 150 3.60 -9.26 6.22
N GLY A 151 3.14 -9.90 5.14
CA GLY A 151 2.97 -11.34 5.03
C GLY A 151 1.82 -11.92 5.87
N ASN A 152 1.03 -11.07 6.53
CA ASN A 152 -0.04 -11.50 7.46
C ASN A 152 -1.44 -11.48 6.82
N PHE A 153 -1.56 -11.04 5.57
CA PHE A 153 -2.82 -11.06 4.84
C PHE A 153 -2.90 -12.31 3.95
N ASP A 154 -3.96 -13.07 4.09
CA ASP A 154 -4.18 -14.28 3.29
C ASP A 154 -4.79 -13.92 1.92
N TRP A 155 -3.92 -13.67 0.96
CA TRP A 155 -4.31 -13.34 -0.42
C TRP A 155 -5.01 -14.49 -1.15
N GLU A 156 -4.72 -15.74 -0.77
CA GLU A 156 -5.25 -16.95 -1.39
C GLU A 156 -6.70 -17.24 -0.94
N ALA A 157 -7.06 -16.83 0.27
CA ALA A 157 -8.38 -17.11 0.86
C ALA A 157 -9.55 -16.42 0.13
N PHE A 158 -9.29 -15.36 -0.62
CA PHE A 158 -10.33 -14.56 -1.28
C PHE A 158 -10.03 -14.32 -2.77
N PRO A 159 -10.01 -15.38 -3.61
CA PRO A 159 -9.55 -15.28 -5.01
C PRO A 159 -10.41 -14.33 -5.85
N ASP A 160 -11.73 -14.29 -5.62
CA ASP A 160 -12.63 -13.38 -6.34
C ASP A 160 -12.45 -11.91 -5.92
N ARG A 161 -12.07 -11.69 -4.67
CA ARG A 161 -11.79 -10.35 -4.14
C ARG A 161 -10.41 -9.84 -4.55
N GLN A 162 -9.44 -10.75 -4.70
CA GLN A 162 -8.03 -10.45 -5.04
C GLN A 162 -7.59 -11.15 -6.35
N PRO A 163 -8.31 -10.94 -7.47
CA PRO A 163 -8.02 -11.67 -8.71
C PRO A 163 -6.61 -11.38 -9.27
N ALA A 164 -6.05 -10.20 -9.00
CA ALA A 164 -4.72 -9.82 -9.49
C ALA A 164 -3.59 -10.74 -9.02
N LEU A 165 -3.78 -11.43 -7.89
CA LEU A 165 -2.81 -12.39 -7.33
C LEU A 165 -3.22 -13.85 -7.55
N ASN A 166 -4.51 -14.09 -7.88
CA ASN A 166 -5.12 -15.43 -7.94
C ASN A 166 -5.53 -15.85 -9.35
N THR A 167 -5.23 -15.07 -10.37
CA THR A 167 -5.47 -15.42 -11.77
C THR A 167 -4.16 -15.38 -12.58
N PRO A 168 -4.07 -16.10 -13.73
CA PRO A 168 -2.88 -16.06 -14.57
C PRO A 168 -2.49 -14.65 -15.00
N ASP A 169 -1.26 -14.24 -14.69
CA ASP A 169 -0.73 -12.92 -15.03
C ASP A 169 -0.08 -12.95 -16.41
N PRO A 170 -0.66 -12.27 -17.42
CA PRO A 170 -0.10 -12.28 -18.78
C PRO A 170 1.25 -11.57 -18.87
N SER A 171 1.57 -10.65 -17.96
CA SER A 171 2.85 -9.96 -17.94
C SER A 171 3.98 -10.80 -17.35
N TYR A 172 3.65 -11.96 -16.75
CA TYR A 172 4.65 -12.88 -16.19
C TYR A 172 4.39 -14.34 -16.58
N GLY A 173 4.16 -14.59 -17.88
CA GLY A 173 4.04 -15.95 -18.42
C GLY A 173 2.85 -16.77 -17.92
N GLY A 174 1.80 -16.10 -17.43
CA GLY A 174 0.61 -16.77 -16.90
C GLY A 174 0.76 -17.25 -15.46
N ALA A 175 1.72 -16.77 -14.71
CA ALA A 175 1.88 -17.13 -13.29
C ALA A 175 0.67 -16.72 -12.46
N VAL A 176 0.19 -17.60 -11.60
CA VAL A 176 -0.72 -17.30 -10.49
C VAL A 176 0.15 -17.04 -9.28
N TRP A 177 0.19 -15.78 -8.82
CA TRP A 177 1.21 -15.33 -7.85
C TRP A 177 1.13 -16.05 -6.51
N THR A 178 -0.07 -16.29 -5.99
CA THR A 178 -0.27 -17.02 -4.73
C THR A 178 0.23 -18.47 -4.80
N GLU A 179 0.15 -19.12 -5.97
CA GLU A 179 0.65 -20.47 -6.19
C GLU A 179 2.15 -20.49 -6.51
N ALA A 180 2.58 -19.62 -7.44
CA ALA A 180 3.95 -19.64 -7.98
C ALA A 180 5.01 -19.34 -6.92
N VAL A 181 4.70 -18.51 -5.91
CA VAL A 181 5.65 -18.14 -4.86
C VAL A 181 5.43 -18.87 -3.54
N LYS A 182 4.44 -19.74 -3.44
CA LYS A 182 4.10 -20.48 -2.21
C LYS A 182 5.30 -21.14 -1.53
N PRO A 183 6.27 -21.74 -2.26
CA PRO A 183 7.48 -22.29 -1.63
C PRO A 183 8.42 -21.25 -1.01
N LEU A 184 8.27 -19.99 -1.35
CA LEU A 184 9.12 -18.89 -0.88
C LEU A 184 8.53 -18.17 0.34
N GLY A 185 7.30 -18.54 0.76
CA GLY A 185 6.57 -17.90 1.85
C GLY A 185 5.54 -16.87 1.38
N PRO A 186 4.95 -16.08 2.29
CA PRO A 186 3.83 -15.19 2.01
C PRO A 186 4.27 -13.86 1.36
N ILE A 187 4.95 -13.95 0.21
CA ILE A 187 5.55 -12.80 -0.51
C ILE A 187 4.89 -12.51 -1.87
N ALA A 188 3.73 -13.09 -2.15
CA ALA A 188 3.06 -12.95 -3.44
C ALA A 188 2.83 -11.49 -3.84
N TYR A 189 2.35 -10.68 -2.91
CA TYR A 189 2.07 -9.27 -3.14
C TYR A 189 3.33 -8.48 -3.49
N ILE A 190 4.37 -8.57 -2.66
CA ILE A 190 5.58 -7.75 -2.85
C ILE A 190 6.42 -8.23 -4.02
N LEU A 191 6.44 -9.54 -4.30
CA LEU A 191 7.17 -10.09 -5.43
C LEU A 191 6.50 -9.68 -6.75
N LYS A 192 5.17 -9.76 -6.85
CA LYS A 192 4.42 -9.24 -8.00
C LYS A 192 4.72 -7.75 -8.22
N ALA A 193 4.62 -6.93 -7.18
CA ALA A 193 4.90 -5.51 -7.27
C ALA A 193 6.30 -5.23 -7.86
N ARG A 194 7.31 -6.01 -7.45
CA ARG A 194 8.68 -5.89 -7.95
C ARG A 194 8.83 -6.32 -9.40
N THR A 195 8.26 -7.47 -9.76
CA THR A 195 8.55 -8.14 -11.04
C THR A 195 7.60 -7.74 -12.16
N THR A 196 6.51 -7.07 -11.85
CA THR A 196 5.57 -6.51 -12.82
C THR A 196 5.54 -4.98 -12.72
N ILE A 197 4.92 -4.41 -11.71
CA ILE A 197 4.69 -2.98 -11.65
C ILE A 197 5.99 -2.16 -11.67
N LEU A 198 6.94 -2.45 -10.79
CA LEU A 198 8.21 -1.71 -10.77
C LEU A 198 9.00 -1.88 -12.08
N ARG A 199 9.10 -3.13 -12.58
CA ARG A 199 9.81 -3.42 -13.82
C ARG A 199 9.24 -2.66 -15.02
N ASP A 200 7.91 -2.66 -15.15
CA ASP A 200 7.24 -2.18 -16.36
C ASP A 200 6.97 -0.67 -16.31
N MET A 201 6.75 -0.09 -15.13
CA MET A 201 6.50 1.34 -14.93
C MET A 201 7.77 2.15 -14.57
N GLY A 202 8.81 1.49 -14.07
CA GLY A 202 10.16 2.03 -14.00
C GLY A 202 10.47 3.03 -12.89
N ALA A 203 9.59 3.29 -11.91
CA ALA A 203 9.88 4.22 -10.81
C ALA A 203 10.82 3.61 -9.75
N ALA A 204 11.98 3.12 -10.17
CA ALA A 204 12.99 2.55 -9.30
C ALA A 204 13.71 3.62 -8.49
N MET A 205 14.04 3.31 -7.24
CA MET A 205 14.87 4.19 -6.40
C MET A 205 16.31 4.26 -6.95
N SER A 206 16.87 5.46 -7.02
CA SER A 206 18.29 5.65 -7.34
C SER A 206 19.16 4.98 -6.26
N PRO A 207 20.20 4.21 -6.62
CA PRO A 207 21.13 3.63 -5.65
C PRO A 207 21.77 4.69 -4.73
N PHE A 208 22.04 5.90 -5.22
CA PHE A 208 22.56 6.99 -4.40
C PHE A 208 21.55 7.47 -3.37
N ASN A 209 20.28 7.60 -3.73
CA ASN A 209 19.22 7.94 -2.78
C ASN A 209 19.04 6.83 -1.72
N ALA A 210 19.12 5.56 -2.13
CA ALA A 210 19.07 4.43 -1.19
C ALA A 210 20.20 4.52 -0.15
N PHE A 211 21.42 4.85 -0.57
CA PHE A 211 22.55 5.09 0.34
C PHE A 211 22.26 6.21 1.34
N MET A 212 21.71 7.34 0.87
CA MET A 212 21.35 8.46 1.75
C MET A 212 20.26 8.09 2.77
N PHE A 213 19.28 7.25 2.39
CA PHE A 213 18.25 6.79 3.31
C PHE A 213 18.78 5.80 4.35
N ILE A 214 19.73 4.93 3.98
CA ILE A 214 20.40 4.05 4.95
C ILE A 214 21.13 4.87 6.01
N GLN A 215 21.83 5.94 5.58
CA GLN A 215 22.46 6.88 6.52
C GLN A 215 21.42 7.59 7.41
N GLY A 216 20.28 8.00 6.83
CA GLY A 216 19.20 8.64 7.58
C GLY A 216 18.59 7.73 8.67
N LEU A 217 18.61 6.41 8.48
CA LEU A 217 18.13 5.45 9.48
C LEU A 217 19.06 5.28 10.67
N GLU A 218 20.32 5.74 10.57
CA GLU A 218 21.32 5.65 11.64
C GLU A 218 21.39 6.91 12.51
N THR A 219 20.69 7.98 12.14
CA THR A 219 20.67 9.26 12.87
C THR A 219 19.32 9.49 13.57
#